data_465b1aa7e947bd0185e75e29c5386a40
#
_entry.id   465b1aa7e947bd0185e75e29c5386a40
#
_cell.length_a   1.000
_cell.length_b   1.000
_cell.length_c   1.000
_cell.angle_alpha   90.00
_cell.angle_beta   90.00
_cell.angle_gamma   90.00
#
_symmetry.space_group_name_H-M   'P 1'
#
loop_
_entity.id
_entity.type
_entity.pdbx_description
1 polymer ?
#
loop_
_entity_poly.entity_id
_entity_poly.type
_entity_poly.pdbx_seq_one_letter_code
_entity_poly.pdbx_strand_id
1 'polypeptide(L)'
;MSTGSVLLIDDEEKLRSLLKRIISLEGYTVYEAAGTRAALKILDKESVNIVLCDVKLPDGNGVEFVRTVKEKFPALEVILLTAYGNIPDGVQAVKNGAFDYITKGDDNDKIIPLLSRVMEKIRLQKKIEHLQKQVKQDFGLDSILGDSPLIRDAISLASKVAPTDTTVMLLGETGTGKEVFAQAIHHASKRSGNLFLALNCSSFSKELLESELFGHRAGSFTSAIRDKKGLIEEVTEGTLFLDEIGEMHIDLQSKLLRVLETNEFIKVGDTKPTKVNVRIITATNRDLEKEIQEGKFRQDLFYRLNVFTIYLPALRDRKKDIPLMARHFMEIFAQKTNQKVTGMSKDFLDRLMHHEWKGNVRELKNIIERAVILASGSELDIEHLPIDLQVTAPGQHGGLSAFDLASVEKLHIQRVLNHTKGNKTEAAKLLNIGLTTLYRKIDEYGLGFRD
;
A
#
# COMPACT_ATOMS: atom_id res chain seq x y z
N MET A 1 -18.21 -16.27 23.82
CA MET A 1 -16.81 -16.34 23.29
C MET A 1 -15.87 -16.06 24.44
N SER A 2 -14.81 -16.83 24.64
CA SER A 2 -13.89 -16.60 25.77
C SER A 2 -13.16 -15.27 25.57
N THR A 3 -13.01 -14.50 26.65
CA THR A 3 -12.34 -13.20 26.66
C THR A 3 -10.82 -13.34 26.42
N GLY A 4 -10.27 -14.52 26.69
CA GLY A 4 -8.86 -14.90 26.55
C GLY A 4 -8.50 -16.12 27.39
N SER A 5 -7.25 -16.56 27.34
CA SER A 5 -6.75 -17.70 28.12
C SER A 5 -5.67 -17.27 29.10
N VAL A 6 -5.78 -17.74 30.33
CA VAL A 6 -4.87 -17.42 31.46
C VAL A 6 -4.31 -18.72 32.02
N LEU A 7 -2.99 -18.79 32.19
CA LEU A 7 -2.33 -19.84 32.93
C LEU A 7 -2.01 -19.34 34.34
N LEU A 8 -2.57 -19.98 35.37
CA LEU A 8 -2.36 -19.68 36.76
C LEU A 8 -1.34 -20.66 37.34
N ILE A 9 -0.24 -20.15 37.86
CA ILE A 9 0.86 -20.94 38.44
C ILE A 9 1.00 -20.56 39.91
N ASP A 10 0.63 -21.46 40.77
CA ASP A 10 0.66 -21.28 42.22
C ASP A 10 0.71 -22.67 42.87
N ASP A 11 1.50 -22.89 43.89
CA ASP A 11 1.60 -24.18 44.60
C ASP A 11 0.43 -24.36 45.60
N GLU A 12 -0.17 -23.28 46.08
CA GLU A 12 -1.29 -23.30 47.01
C GLU A 12 -2.60 -23.62 46.30
N GLU A 13 -3.06 -24.88 46.44
CA GLU A 13 -4.26 -25.40 45.74
C GLU A 13 -5.54 -24.58 46.02
N LYS A 14 -5.72 -24.15 47.30
CA LYS A 14 -6.90 -23.38 47.70
C LYS A 14 -6.96 -22.01 47.00
N LEU A 15 -5.82 -21.29 47.00
CA LEU A 15 -5.71 -19.99 46.34
C LEU A 15 -5.85 -20.14 44.81
N ARG A 16 -5.21 -21.14 44.24
CA ARG A 16 -5.29 -21.42 42.81
C ARG A 16 -6.75 -21.67 42.38
N SER A 17 -7.49 -22.51 43.13
CA SER A 17 -8.91 -22.79 42.85
C SER A 17 -9.80 -21.57 43.01
N LEU A 18 -9.54 -20.71 44.01
CA LEU A 18 -10.27 -19.45 44.18
C LEU A 18 -10.05 -18.50 43.04
N LEU A 19 -8.77 -18.25 42.65
CA LEU A 19 -8.44 -17.36 41.55
C LEU A 19 -8.96 -17.89 40.22
N LYS A 20 -8.88 -19.20 39.98
CA LYS A 20 -9.51 -19.82 38.80
C LYS A 20 -10.97 -19.49 38.72
N ARG A 21 -11.72 -19.65 39.82
CA ARG A 21 -13.15 -19.36 39.86
C ARG A 21 -13.46 -17.88 39.52
N ILE A 22 -12.71 -16.96 40.15
CA ILE A 22 -12.87 -15.50 39.93
C ILE A 22 -12.60 -15.17 38.48
N ILE A 23 -11.48 -15.62 37.92
CA ILE A 23 -11.05 -15.31 36.56
C ILE A 23 -11.99 -15.96 35.53
N SER A 24 -12.49 -17.18 35.81
CA SER A 24 -13.43 -17.87 34.91
C SER A 24 -14.80 -17.19 34.89
N LEU A 25 -15.26 -16.55 35.96
CA LEU A 25 -16.51 -15.79 36.01
C LEU A 25 -16.48 -14.60 35.05
N GLU A 26 -15.30 -14.01 34.80
CA GLU A 26 -15.09 -12.92 33.83
C GLU A 26 -14.94 -13.41 32.38
N GLY A 27 -15.18 -14.72 32.13
CA GLY A 27 -15.19 -15.31 30.79
C GLY A 27 -13.82 -15.72 30.24
N TYR A 28 -12.79 -15.81 31.08
CA TYR A 28 -11.49 -16.32 30.69
C TYR A 28 -11.44 -17.84 30.77
N THR A 29 -10.72 -18.49 29.85
CA THR A 29 -10.34 -19.89 29.96
C THR A 29 -9.11 -19.99 30.87
N VAL A 30 -9.18 -20.74 31.98
CA VAL A 30 -8.10 -20.83 32.96
C VAL A 30 -7.46 -22.21 32.96
N TYR A 31 -6.14 -22.25 32.72
CA TYR A 31 -5.28 -23.42 32.92
C TYR A 31 -4.58 -23.29 34.26
N GLU A 32 -4.23 -24.42 34.90
CA GLU A 32 -3.61 -24.45 36.21
C GLU A 32 -2.33 -25.25 36.19
N ALA A 33 -1.33 -24.75 36.89
CA ALA A 33 -0.07 -25.44 37.15
C ALA A 33 0.38 -25.25 38.63
N ALA A 34 0.94 -26.27 39.25
CA ALA A 34 1.47 -26.18 40.61
C ALA A 34 2.95 -25.78 40.66
N GLY A 35 3.58 -25.56 39.49
CA GLY A 35 4.98 -25.16 39.38
C GLY A 35 5.41 -24.90 37.94
N THR A 36 6.67 -24.47 37.78
CA THR A 36 7.23 -24.03 36.50
C THR A 36 7.32 -25.11 35.44
N ARG A 37 7.66 -26.35 35.85
CA ARG A 37 7.75 -27.50 34.91
C ARG A 37 6.40 -27.90 34.33
N ALA A 38 5.34 -27.88 35.17
CA ALA A 38 3.99 -28.15 34.73
C ALA A 38 3.49 -27.04 33.82
N ALA A 39 3.80 -25.79 34.15
CA ALA A 39 3.46 -24.62 33.35
C ALA A 39 4.04 -24.67 31.94
N LEU A 40 5.32 -24.99 31.79
CA LEU A 40 5.96 -25.12 30.47
C LEU A 40 5.30 -26.20 29.60
N LYS A 41 4.88 -27.33 30.17
CA LYS A 41 4.17 -28.38 29.44
C LYS A 41 2.79 -27.90 28.90
N ILE A 42 2.13 -27.03 29.66
CA ILE A 42 0.87 -26.41 29.23
C ILE A 42 1.12 -25.39 28.15
N LEU A 43 2.12 -24.52 28.31
CA LEU A 43 2.48 -23.50 27.31
C LEU A 43 2.92 -24.12 25.97
N ASP A 44 3.51 -25.32 25.98
CA ASP A 44 3.87 -26.04 24.75
C ASP A 44 2.66 -26.67 24.03
N LYS A 45 1.53 -26.88 24.71
CA LYS A 45 0.35 -27.56 24.19
C LYS A 45 -0.82 -26.63 23.92
N GLU A 46 -0.99 -25.62 24.76
CA GLU A 46 -2.17 -24.77 24.79
C GLU A 46 -1.83 -23.33 24.40
N SER A 47 -2.76 -22.66 23.74
CA SER A 47 -2.60 -21.24 23.38
C SER A 47 -2.97 -20.37 24.57
N VAL A 48 -1.99 -19.91 25.33
CA VAL A 48 -2.15 -19.05 26.50
C VAL A 48 -1.85 -17.61 26.12
N ASN A 49 -2.65 -16.67 26.64
CA ASN A 49 -2.45 -15.23 26.42
C ASN A 49 -1.69 -14.57 27.59
N ILE A 50 -2.01 -14.96 28.82
CA ILE A 50 -1.48 -14.35 30.05
C ILE A 50 -1.05 -15.45 31.00
N VAL A 51 0.08 -15.25 31.66
CA VAL A 51 0.54 -16.07 32.81
C VAL A 51 0.40 -15.26 34.07
N LEU A 52 -0.31 -15.79 35.05
CA LEU A 52 -0.28 -15.36 36.45
C LEU A 52 0.61 -16.34 37.23
N CYS A 53 1.72 -15.89 37.71
CA CYS A 53 2.73 -16.78 38.33
C CYS A 53 3.11 -16.31 39.73
N ASP A 54 3.07 -17.22 40.70
CA ASP A 54 3.65 -16.94 42.01
C ASP A 54 5.18 -16.76 41.91
N VAL A 55 5.72 -15.87 42.72
CA VAL A 55 7.16 -15.66 42.85
C VAL A 55 7.84 -16.86 43.49
N LYS A 56 7.22 -17.49 44.53
CA LYS A 56 7.77 -18.63 45.25
C LYS A 56 7.09 -19.91 44.78
N LEU A 57 7.81 -20.74 44.05
CA LEU A 57 7.32 -22.03 43.58
C LEU A 57 8.24 -23.17 44.09
N PRO A 58 7.72 -24.38 44.31
CA PRO A 58 8.48 -25.49 44.83
C PRO A 58 9.61 -25.98 43.92
N ASP A 59 9.51 -25.72 42.64
CA ASP A 59 10.43 -26.16 41.58
C ASP A 59 11.20 -25.01 40.90
N GLY A 60 11.08 -23.75 41.42
CA GLY A 60 11.80 -22.61 40.87
C GLY A 60 11.33 -21.26 41.40
N ASN A 61 11.95 -20.19 40.90
CA ASN A 61 11.61 -18.81 41.21
C ASN A 61 10.82 -18.20 40.06
N GLY A 62 9.64 -17.62 40.34
CA GLY A 62 8.77 -16.96 39.35
C GLY A 62 9.43 -15.81 38.61
N VAL A 63 10.36 -15.05 39.27
CA VAL A 63 11.08 -13.94 38.63
C VAL A 63 12.06 -14.45 37.55
N GLU A 64 12.71 -15.59 37.78
CA GLU A 64 13.58 -16.23 36.78
C GLU A 64 12.74 -16.91 35.68
N PHE A 65 11.58 -17.44 36.05
CA PHE A 65 10.65 -18.04 35.12
C PHE A 65 10.13 -17.05 34.08
N VAL A 66 9.91 -15.78 34.48
CA VAL A 66 9.55 -14.69 33.50
C VAL A 66 10.56 -14.64 32.38
N ARG A 67 11.84 -14.64 32.68
CA ARG A 67 12.91 -14.59 31.68
C ARG A 67 12.83 -15.78 30.72
N THR A 68 12.69 -16.98 31.26
CA THR A 68 12.60 -18.23 30.50
C THR A 68 11.37 -18.20 29.56
N VAL A 69 10.22 -17.70 30.06
CA VAL A 69 9.00 -17.57 29.28
C VAL A 69 9.16 -16.53 28.16
N LYS A 70 9.73 -15.37 28.45
CA LYS A 70 9.92 -14.31 27.46
C LYS A 70 10.93 -14.69 26.36
N GLU A 71 11.95 -15.48 26.70
CA GLU A 71 12.89 -16.02 25.70
C GLU A 71 12.22 -17.04 24.77
N LYS A 72 11.35 -17.91 25.28
CA LYS A 72 10.69 -18.96 24.49
C LYS A 72 9.37 -18.51 23.84
N PHE A 73 8.63 -17.64 24.51
CA PHE A 73 7.31 -17.13 24.11
C PHE A 73 7.25 -15.60 24.21
N PRO A 74 7.89 -14.82 23.32
CA PRO A 74 8.02 -13.37 23.46
C PRO A 74 6.68 -12.60 23.52
N ALA A 75 5.64 -13.13 22.87
CA ALA A 75 4.32 -12.51 22.83
C ALA A 75 3.45 -12.78 24.07
N LEU A 76 3.88 -13.69 24.95
CA LEU A 76 3.14 -14.07 26.14
C LEU A 76 3.38 -13.03 27.26
N GLU A 77 2.33 -12.51 27.85
CA GLU A 77 2.44 -11.55 28.95
C GLU A 77 2.41 -12.27 30.30
N VAL A 78 3.30 -11.83 31.21
CA VAL A 78 3.43 -12.46 32.54
C VAL A 78 3.16 -11.42 33.61
N ILE A 79 2.30 -11.76 34.56
CA ILE A 79 2.04 -11.03 35.82
C ILE A 79 2.51 -11.87 36.98
N LEU A 80 3.27 -11.29 37.89
CA LEU A 80 3.72 -11.99 39.09
C LEU A 80 2.79 -11.76 40.28
N LEU A 81 2.56 -12.81 41.06
CA LEU A 81 1.87 -12.76 42.34
C LEU A 81 2.90 -12.91 43.46
N THR A 82 2.89 -12.04 44.47
CA THR A 82 3.82 -12.09 45.61
C THR A 82 3.08 -12.04 46.94
N ALA A 83 3.47 -12.85 47.90
CA ALA A 83 2.89 -12.87 49.24
C ALA A 83 3.38 -11.69 50.12
N TYR A 84 4.55 -11.13 49.82
CA TYR A 84 5.13 -10.00 50.53
C TYR A 84 5.54 -8.93 49.53
N GLY A 85 5.12 -7.69 49.75
CA GLY A 85 5.44 -6.54 48.90
C GLY A 85 6.94 -6.20 48.92
N ASN A 86 7.77 -7.16 48.49
CA ASN A 86 9.22 -6.94 48.36
C ASN A 86 9.46 -6.14 47.05
N ILE A 87 9.61 -4.84 47.22
CA ILE A 87 9.83 -3.89 46.11
C ILE A 87 10.99 -4.32 45.17
N PRO A 88 12.15 -4.80 45.69
CA PRO A 88 13.26 -5.28 44.86
C PRO A 88 12.87 -6.41 43.89
N ASP A 89 12.06 -7.39 44.33
CA ASP A 89 11.64 -8.52 43.48
C ASP A 89 10.68 -8.05 42.38
N GLY A 90 9.77 -7.12 42.69
CA GLY A 90 8.88 -6.50 41.73
C GLY A 90 9.64 -5.73 40.65
N VAL A 91 10.61 -4.91 41.02
CA VAL A 91 11.47 -4.17 40.09
C VAL A 91 12.28 -5.11 39.21
N GLN A 92 12.83 -6.20 39.80
CA GLN A 92 13.60 -7.18 39.02
C GLN A 92 12.68 -7.95 38.03
N ALA A 93 11.47 -8.25 38.45
CA ALA A 93 10.47 -8.89 37.58
C ALA A 93 10.15 -8.08 36.34
N VAL A 94 9.91 -6.77 36.49
CA VAL A 94 9.67 -5.86 35.37
C VAL A 94 10.89 -5.76 34.46
N LYS A 95 12.11 -5.70 35.03
CA LYS A 95 13.38 -5.74 34.27
C LYS A 95 13.52 -7.03 33.44
N ASN A 96 13.03 -8.16 33.96
CA ASN A 96 13.04 -9.45 33.29
C ASN A 96 11.90 -9.57 32.21
N GLY A 97 11.04 -8.57 32.09
CA GLY A 97 9.99 -8.51 31.09
C GLY A 97 8.59 -8.90 31.59
N ALA A 98 8.36 -8.98 32.91
CA ALA A 98 7.00 -9.08 33.43
C ALA A 98 6.19 -7.81 33.07
N PHE A 99 4.90 -8.00 32.82
CA PHE A 99 4.00 -6.88 32.56
C PHE A 99 3.75 -6.05 33.83
N ASP A 100 3.52 -6.74 34.94
CA ASP A 100 3.29 -6.12 36.25
C ASP A 100 3.46 -7.17 37.36
N TYR A 101 3.32 -6.73 38.61
CA TYR A 101 3.26 -7.61 39.77
C TYR A 101 2.14 -7.21 40.74
N ILE A 102 1.56 -8.15 41.48
CA ILE A 102 0.45 -7.97 42.42
C ILE A 102 0.78 -8.62 43.73
N THR A 103 0.41 -7.97 44.85
CA THR A 103 0.51 -8.54 46.18
C THR A 103 -0.70 -9.45 46.50
N LYS A 104 -0.48 -10.68 46.88
CA LYS A 104 -1.53 -11.64 47.29
C LYS A 104 -2.27 -11.14 48.52
N GLY A 105 -3.59 -11.28 48.50
CA GLY A 105 -4.49 -10.89 49.61
C GLY A 105 -5.09 -9.51 49.41
N ASP A 106 -4.34 -8.46 49.68
CA ASP A 106 -4.86 -7.08 49.70
C ASP A 106 -5.20 -6.52 48.29
N ASP A 107 -4.59 -7.06 47.25
CA ASP A 107 -4.68 -6.59 45.88
C ASP A 107 -5.47 -7.52 44.92
N ASN A 108 -6.17 -8.53 45.44
CA ASN A 108 -6.92 -9.46 44.60
C ASN A 108 -7.94 -8.77 43.68
N ASP A 109 -8.52 -7.64 44.10
CA ASP A 109 -9.45 -6.84 43.32
C ASP A 109 -8.77 -6.18 42.11
N LYS A 110 -7.45 -6.08 42.08
CA LYS A 110 -6.69 -5.52 40.97
C LYS A 110 -6.39 -6.53 39.85
N ILE A 111 -6.59 -7.84 40.11
CA ILE A 111 -6.30 -8.91 39.15
C ILE A 111 -7.12 -8.73 37.88
N ILE A 112 -8.42 -8.58 37.98
CA ILE A 112 -9.33 -8.46 36.83
C ILE A 112 -9.05 -7.20 36.01
N PRO A 113 -8.95 -5.99 36.60
CA PRO A 113 -8.53 -4.79 35.85
C PRO A 113 -7.18 -4.96 35.15
N LEU A 114 -6.21 -5.63 35.77
CA LEU A 114 -4.91 -5.85 35.18
C LEU A 114 -4.96 -6.85 34.02
N LEU A 115 -5.68 -7.97 34.17
CA LEU A 115 -5.94 -8.90 33.07
C LEU A 115 -6.59 -8.20 31.87
N SER A 116 -7.55 -7.31 32.11
CA SER A 116 -8.22 -6.54 31.08
C SER A 116 -7.23 -5.63 30.33
N ARG A 117 -6.34 -4.94 31.05
CA ARG A 117 -5.28 -4.09 30.44
C ARG A 117 -4.31 -4.90 29.61
N VAL A 118 -3.91 -6.08 30.09
CA VAL A 118 -3.02 -6.98 29.33
C VAL A 118 -3.71 -7.48 28.08
N MET A 119 -4.98 -7.88 28.16
CA MET A 119 -5.75 -8.33 26.99
C MET A 119 -5.96 -7.22 25.96
N GLU A 120 -6.16 -5.99 26.41
CA GLU A 120 -6.24 -4.84 25.50
C GLU A 120 -4.91 -4.63 24.75
N LYS A 121 -3.77 -4.66 25.48
CA LYS A 121 -2.43 -4.60 24.86
C LYS A 121 -2.25 -5.69 23.81
N ILE A 122 -2.57 -6.95 24.15
CA ILE A 122 -2.44 -8.10 23.22
C ILE A 122 -3.36 -7.91 21.99
N ARG A 123 -4.59 -7.43 22.19
CA ARG A 123 -5.54 -7.16 21.10
C ARG A 123 -5.03 -6.07 20.17
N LEU A 124 -4.52 -4.97 20.73
CA LEU A 124 -3.93 -3.88 19.95
C LEU A 124 -2.70 -4.36 19.16
N GLN A 125 -1.83 -5.15 19.79
CA GLN A 125 -0.65 -5.69 19.14
C GLN A 125 -1.00 -6.64 17.99
N LYS A 126 -1.95 -7.54 18.18
CA LYS A 126 -2.48 -8.41 17.10
C LYS A 126 -3.12 -7.60 15.97
N LYS A 127 -3.83 -6.51 16.30
CA LYS A 127 -4.41 -5.62 15.30
C LYS A 127 -3.34 -4.90 14.48
N ILE A 128 -2.28 -4.43 15.13
CA ILE A 128 -1.13 -3.82 14.46
C ILE A 128 -0.46 -4.83 13.52
N GLU A 129 -0.17 -6.04 13.99
CA GLU A 129 0.42 -7.10 13.17
C GLU A 129 -0.45 -7.48 11.98
N HIS A 130 -1.77 -7.55 12.18
CA HIS A 130 -2.72 -7.82 11.10
C HIS A 130 -2.71 -6.70 10.06
N LEU A 131 -2.77 -5.43 10.49
CA LEU A 131 -2.71 -4.28 9.60
C LEU A 131 -1.37 -4.22 8.84
N GLN A 132 -0.25 -4.50 9.52
CA GLN A 132 1.07 -4.56 8.88
C GLN A 132 1.14 -5.68 7.84
N LYS A 133 0.52 -6.85 8.10
CA LYS A 133 0.44 -7.93 7.11
C LYS A 133 -0.42 -7.54 5.91
N GLN A 134 -1.56 -6.88 6.11
CA GLN A 134 -2.40 -6.38 5.02
C GLN A 134 -1.63 -5.37 4.16
N VAL A 135 -1.01 -4.37 4.79
CA VAL A 135 -0.19 -3.38 4.09
C VAL A 135 0.93 -4.04 3.28
N LYS A 136 1.60 -5.05 3.85
CA LYS A 136 2.66 -5.79 3.14
C LYS A 136 2.13 -6.61 1.96
N GLN A 137 0.92 -7.16 2.06
CA GLN A 137 0.26 -7.87 0.96
C GLN A 137 -0.17 -6.90 -0.15
N ASP A 138 -0.69 -5.74 0.21
CA ASP A 138 -1.20 -4.75 -0.74
C ASP A 138 -0.08 -3.98 -1.45
N PHE A 139 1.07 -3.78 -0.80
CA PHE A 139 2.17 -2.91 -1.28
C PHE A 139 3.53 -3.61 -1.36
N GLY A 140 3.59 -4.93 -1.29
CA GLY A 140 4.83 -5.69 -1.44
C GLY A 140 5.30 -5.80 -2.89
N LEU A 141 6.54 -6.25 -3.12
CA LEU A 141 7.04 -6.54 -4.47
C LEU A 141 6.22 -7.60 -5.20
N ASP A 142 5.60 -8.51 -4.45
CA ASP A 142 4.73 -9.57 -4.97
C ASP A 142 3.37 -9.02 -5.45
N SER A 143 2.98 -7.79 -5.07
CA SER A 143 1.76 -7.14 -5.53
C SER A 143 1.92 -6.46 -6.90
N ILE A 144 3.15 -6.35 -7.41
CA ILE A 144 3.43 -5.76 -8.71
C ILE A 144 2.97 -6.72 -9.80
N LEU A 145 1.94 -6.32 -10.56
CA LEU A 145 1.36 -7.15 -11.60
C LEU A 145 2.23 -7.19 -12.86
N GLY A 146 2.50 -8.39 -13.34
CA GLY A 146 3.16 -8.65 -14.61
C GLY A 146 4.13 -9.82 -14.55
N ASP A 147 4.20 -10.53 -15.68
CA ASP A 147 5.03 -11.72 -15.87
C ASP A 147 6.06 -11.58 -16.99
N SER A 148 6.04 -10.44 -17.70
CA SER A 148 6.98 -10.16 -18.78
C SER A 148 8.43 -10.08 -18.25
N PRO A 149 9.44 -10.46 -19.07
CA PRO A 149 10.84 -10.41 -18.64
C PRO A 149 11.25 -9.02 -18.14
N LEU A 150 10.85 -7.96 -18.83
CA LEU A 150 11.21 -6.57 -18.47
C LEU A 150 10.72 -6.16 -17.08
N ILE A 151 9.48 -6.54 -16.71
CA ILE A 151 8.96 -6.19 -15.38
C ILE A 151 9.57 -7.08 -14.30
N ARG A 152 9.85 -8.36 -14.60
CA ARG A 152 10.55 -9.27 -13.67
C ARG A 152 11.97 -8.79 -13.37
N ASP A 153 12.68 -8.28 -14.36
CA ASP A 153 14.01 -7.68 -14.18
C ASP A 153 13.94 -6.45 -13.26
N ALA A 154 12.96 -5.55 -13.49
CA ALA A 154 12.73 -4.39 -12.63
C ALA A 154 12.41 -4.82 -11.19
N ILE A 155 11.54 -5.82 -10.98
CA ILE A 155 11.21 -6.37 -9.66
C ILE A 155 12.46 -6.99 -8.99
N SER A 156 13.29 -7.74 -9.76
CA SER A 156 14.53 -8.33 -9.25
C SER A 156 15.51 -7.25 -8.77
N LEU A 157 15.67 -6.17 -9.52
CA LEU A 157 16.51 -5.03 -9.12
C LEU A 157 15.94 -4.34 -7.86
N ALA A 158 14.64 -4.13 -7.81
CA ALA A 158 13.96 -3.57 -6.64
C ALA A 158 14.17 -4.43 -5.39
N SER A 159 14.05 -5.76 -5.51
CA SER A 159 14.30 -6.71 -4.42
C SER A 159 15.75 -6.65 -3.89
N LYS A 160 16.74 -6.49 -4.78
CA LYS A 160 18.16 -6.40 -4.39
C LYS A 160 18.47 -5.10 -3.66
N VAL A 161 17.89 -3.97 -4.09
CA VAL A 161 18.19 -2.66 -3.49
C VAL A 161 17.33 -2.36 -2.26
N ALA A 162 16.17 -3.00 -2.10
CA ALA A 162 15.26 -2.74 -0.99
C ALA A 162 15.90 -2.85 0.40
N PRO A 163 16.72 -3.88 0.74
CA PRO A 163 17.34 -4.03 2.06
C PRO A 163 18.42 -2.99 2.38
N THR A 164 18.86 -2.19 1.39
CA THR A 164 19.89 -1.16 1.54
C THR A 164 19.28 0.21 1.83
N ASP A 165 20.09 1.16 2.33
CA ASP A 165 19.70 2.57 2.46
C ASP A 165 20.09 3.41 1.24
N THR A 166 20.52 2.77 0.16
CA THR A 166 20.93 3.43 -1.08
C THR A 166 19.76 4.22 -1.69
N THR A 167 20.06 5.40 -2.21
CA THR A 167 19.12 6.20 -3.02
C THR A 167 18.75 5.45 -4.28
N VAL A 168 17.47 5.43 -4.62
CA VAL A 168 16.93 4.75 -5.81
C VAL A 168 16.27 5.76 -6.73
N MET A 169 16.61 5.68 -8.02
CA MET A 169 15.95 6.47 -9.06
C MET A 169 15.10 5.56 -9.95
N LEU A 170 13.79 5.86 -10.02
CA LEU A 170 12.83 5.17 -10.87
C LEU A 170 12.61 5.95 -12.15
N LEU A 171 13.00 5.39 -13.28
CA LEU A 171 12.82 6.00 -14.60
C LEU A 171 11.72 5.28 -15.37
N GLY A 172 10.88 6.03 -16.05
CA GLY A 172 9.82 5.48 -16.89
C GLY A 172 8.75 6.51 -17.21
N GLU A 173 7.98 6.21 -18.22
CA GLU A 173 6.88 7.08 -18.68
C GLU A 173 5.84 7.33 -17.59
N THR A 174 5.06 8.37 -17.75
CA THR A 174 3.93 8.65 -16.86
C THR A 174 2.95 7.47 -16.86
N GLY A 175 2.49 7.07 -15.68
CA GLY A 175 1.53 5.98 -15.51
C GLY A 175 2.09 4.55 -15.57
N THR A 176 3.42 4.35 -15.61
CA THR A 176 4.05 3.01 -15.59
C THR A 176 4.01 2.31 -14.23
N GLY A 177 3.72 3.07 -13.13
CA GLY A 177 3.63 2.53 -11.77
C GLY A 177 4.84 2.86 -10.88
N LYS A 178 5.57 3.96 -11.15
CA LYS A 178 6.75 4.40 -10.36
C LYS A 178 6.45 4.48 -8.86
N GLU A 179 5.31 5.03 -8.47
CA GLU A 179 4.91 5.13 -7.06
C GLU A 179 4.67 3.75 -6.42
N VAL A 180 4.04 2.81 -7.15
CA VAL A 180 3.83 1.42 -6.68
C VAL A 180 5.18 0.73 -6.43
N PHE A 181 6.16 0.93 -7.31
CA PHE A 181 7.53 0.43 -7.10
C PHE A 181 8.21 1.08 -5.89
N ALA A 182 8.06 2.39 -5.69
CA ALA A 182 8.63 3.08 -4.54
C ALA A 182 8.04 2.55 -3.22
N GLN A 183 6.73 2.35 -3.16
CA GLN A 183 6.05 1.75 -2.01
C GLN A 183 6.53 0.31 -1.78
N ALA A 184 6.63 -0.51 -2.84
CA ALA A 184 7.09 -1.89 -2.74
C ALA A 184 8.55 -2.00 -2.25
N ILE A 185 9.44 -1.11 -2.72
CA ILE A 185 10.83 -1.00 -2.24
C ILE A 185 10.87 -0.63 -0.76
N HIS A 186 10.05 0.32 -0.32
CA HIS A 186 9.95 0.70 1.09
C HIS A 186 9.49 -0.48 1.95
N HIS A 187 8.40 -1.16 1.57
CA HIS A 187 7.86 -2.29 2.34
C HIS A 187 8.76 -3.53 2.35
N ALA A 188 9.64 -3.69 1.35
CA ALA A 188 10.67 -4.72 1.32
C ALA A 188 11.97 -4.30 2.04
N SER A 189 12.05 -3.08 2.60
CA SER A 189 13.24 -2.54 3.26
C SER A 189 13.27 -2.79 4.76
N LYS A 190 14.41 -2.46 5.38
CA LYS A 190 14.55 -2.43 6.85
C LYS A 190 13.70 -1.34 7.51
N ARG A 191 13.22 -0.36 6.72
CA ARG A 191 12.40 0.78 7.17
C ARG A 191 10.90 0.54 6.98
N SER A 192 10.49 -0.69 6.66
CA SER A 192 9.09 -1.06 6.36
C SER A 192 8.09 -0.80 7.50
N GLY A 193 8.57 -0.68 8.74
CA GLY A 193 7.76 -0.32 9.92
C GLY A 193 7.64 1.18 10.15
N ASN A 194 8.36 2.01 9.38
CA ASN A 194 8.41 3.46 9.54
C ASN A 194 7.57 4.15 8.45
N LEU A 195 7.50 5.47 8.51
CA LEU A 195 6.66 6.26 7.63
C LEU A 195 7.20 6.26 6.19
N PHE A 196 6.30 6.09 5.21
CA PHE A 196 6.51 6.35 3.80
C PHE A 196 5.71 7.59 3.41
N LEU A 197 6.38 8.63 2.91
CA LEU A 197 5.74 9.83 2.39
C LEU A 197 6.05 9.98 0.91
N ALA A 198 5.00 10.18 0.10
CA ALA A 198 5.10 10.47 -1.32
C ALA A 198 4.78 11.94 -1.56
N LEU A 199 5.64 12.61 -2.32
CA LEU A 199 5.47 14.00 -2.72
C LEU A 199 5.71 14.12 -4.23
N ASN A 200 4.75 14.72 -4.93
CA ASN A 200 4.93 15.06 -6.33
C ASN A 200 5.46 16.50 -6.45
N CYS A 201 6.66 16.66 -7.00
CA CYS A 201 7.35 17.96 -7.10
C CYS A 201 6.64 18.94 -8.03
N SER A 202 5.86 18.46 -9.01
CA SER A 202 5.11 19.32 -9.95
C SER A 202 3.82 19.91 -9.38
N SER A 203 3.35 19.40 -8.22
CA SER A 203 2.06 19.79 -7.65
C SER A 203 2.08 21.10 -6.88
N PHE A 204 3.24 21.71 -6.67
CA PHE A 204 3.43 22.87 -5.81
C PHE A 204 4.20 23.99 -6.52
N SER A 205 3.91 25.26 -6.17
CA SER A 205 4.82 26.35 -6.49
C SER A 205 6.16 26.17 -5.74
N LYS A 206 7.21 26.84 -6.21
CA LYS A 206 8.55 26.78 -5.61
C LYS A 206 8.52 27.03 -4.10
N GLU A 207 7.85 28.10 -3.67
CA GLU A 207 7.80 28.54 -2.27
C GLU A 207 7.04 27.54 -1.39
N LEU A 208 5.94 26.98 -1.92
CA LEU A 208 5.16 25.97 -1.22
C LEU A 208 5.95 24.66 -1.11
N LEU A 209 6.58 24.22 -2.19
CA LEU A 209 7.40 23.00 -2.20
C LEU A 209 8.56 23.11 -1.19
N GLU A 210 9.21 24.28 -1.11
CA GLU A 210 10.26 24.54 -0.15
C GLU A 210 9.76 24.43 1.29
N SER A 211 8.63 25.08 1.58
CA SER A 211 7.99 25.05 2.89
C SER A 211 7.50 23.65 3.28
N GLU A 212 6.95 22.88 2.33
CA GLU A 212 6.52 21.50 2.57
C GLU A 212 7.72 20.58 2.86
N LEU A 213 8.76 20.63 2.03
CA LEU A 213 9.92 19.73 2.18
C LEU A 213 10.76 20.05 3.42
N PHE A 214 11.13 21.33 3.59
CA PHE A 214 12.12 21.73 4.59
C PHE A 214 11.50 22.36 5.84
N GLY A 215 10.22 22.74 5.78
CA GLY A 215 9.56 23.46 6.88
C GLY A 215 10.02 24.93 6.98
N HIS A 216 9.35 25.67 7.85
CA HIS A 216 9.63 27.08 8.04
C HIS A 216 9.48 27.53 9.49
N ARG A 217 10.11 28.66 9.83
CA ARG A 217 9.89 29.40 11.08
C ARG A 217 8.78 30.43 10.91
N ALA A 218 8.08 30.71 11.99
CA ALA A 218 7.12 31.81 12.02
C ALA A 218 7.78 33.13 11.59
N GLY A 219 7.10 33.89 10.71
CA GLY A 219 7.61 35.17 10.19
C GLY A 219 8.59 35.06 9.02
N SER A 220 8.92 33.88 8.50
CA SER A 220 9.87 33.72 7.39
C SER A 220 9.29 34.19 6.04
N PHE A 221 7.99 34.28 5.90
CA PHE A 221 7.26 34.87 4.77
C PHE A 221 5.85 35.32 5.21
N THR A 222 5.13 36.07 4.39
CA THR A 222 3.90 36.77 4.77
C THR A 222 2.80 35.89 5.34
N SER A 223 2.72 34.62 4.94
CA SER A 223 1.73 33.64 5.44
C SER A 223 2.29 32.67 6.51
N ALA A 224 3.52 32.82 6.94
CA ALA A 224 4.16 31.98 7.96
C ALA A 224 3.76 32.40 9.38
N ILE A 225 2.53 32.09 9.80
CA ILE A 225 1.98 32.50 11.11
C ILE A 225 2.60 31.69 12.27
N ARG A 226 2.99 30.43 12.02
CA ARG A 226 3.53 29.50 13.03
C ARG A 226 4.68 28.70 12.45
N ASP A 227 5.51 28.12 13.33
CA ASP A 227 6.52 27.14 12.93
C ASP A 227 5.87 25.93 12.28
N LYS A 228 6.47 25.44 11.18
CA LYS A 228 6.06 24.19 10.50
C LYS A 228 7.25 23.26 10.38
N LYS A 229 7.05 21.98 10.72
CA LYS A 229 7.99 20.92 10.37
C LYS A 229 7.88 20.60 8.90
N GLY A 230 9.00 20.30 8.25
CA GLY A 230 9.02 19.83 6.87
C GLY A 230 8.88 18.32 6.77
N LEU A 231 8.45 17.83 5.62
CA LEU A 231 8.26 16.40 5.35
C LEU A 231 9.54 15.59 5.58
N ILE A 232 10.71 16.17 5.26
CA ILE A 232 12.02 15.52 5.51
C ILE A 232 12.23 15.26 7.01
N GLU A 233 11.80 16.18 7.89
CA GLU A 233 11.89 16.01 9.34
C GLU A 233 10.83 15.01 9.84
N GLU A 234 9.62 15.08 9.31
CA GLU A 234 8.52 14.18 9.69
C GLU A 234 8.80 12.73 9.35
N VAL A 235 9.47 12.47 8.21
CA VAL A 235 9.78 11.11 7.74
C VAL A 235 11.14 10.60 8.23
N THR A 236 11.72 11.22 9.26
CA THR A 236 12.96 10.72 9.89
C THR A 236 12.82 9.24 10.25
N GLU A 237 13.88 8.44 9.99
CA GLU A 237 13.93 6.97 10.04
C GLU A 237 13.06 6.25 8.98
N GLY A 238 12.27 6.97 8.19
CA GLY A 238 11.40 6.45 7.15
C GLY A 238 11.97 6.61 5.73
N THR A 239 11.05 6.69 4.76
CA THR A 239 11.37 6.84 3.34
C THR A 239 10.57 7.98 2.73
N LEU A 240 11.26 8.91 2.07
CA LEU A 240 10.66 9.98 1.27
C LEU A 240 10.73 9.60 -0.21
N PHE A 241 9.58 9.55 -0.86
CA PHE A 241 9.47 9.39 -2.30
C PHE A 241 9.18 10.74 -2.97
N LEU A 242 10.06 11.14 -3.87
CA LEU A 242 9.95 12.38 -4.65
C LEU A 242 9.60 12.02 -6.10
N ASP A 243 8.34 12.15 -6.45
CA ASP A 243 7.88 11.95 -7.83
C ASP A 243 8.11 13.21 -8.66
N GLU A 244 8.36 13.03 -9.95
CA GLU A 244 8.66 14.08 -10.94
C GLU A 244 9.81 14.99 -10.45
N ILE A 245 10.93 14.39 -9.99
CA ILE A 245 12.08 15.15 -9.44
C ILE A 245 12.68 16.13 -10.46
N GLY A 246 12.56 15.88 -11.77
CA GLY A 246 12.98 16.76 -12.83
C GLY A 246 12.22 18.10 -12.90
N GLU A 247 11.07 18.20 -12.22
CA GLU A 247 10.29 19.44 -12.11
C GLU A 247 10.73 20.33 -10.94
N MET A 248 11.63 19.84 -10.08
CA MET A 248 12.10 20.60 -8.91
C MET A 248 12.91 21.82 -9.32
N HIS A 249 12.55 22.99 -8.79
CA HIS A 249 13.28 24.23 -9.07
C HIS A 249 14.74 24.13 -8.63
N ILE A 250 15.66 24.71 -9.43
CA ILE A 250 17.13 24.61 -9.25
C ILE A 250 17.63 25.01 -7.86
N ASP A 251 16.99 25.99 -7.21
CA ASP A 251 17.37 26.44 -5.86
C ASP A 251 17.07 25.35 -4.80
N LEU A 252 15.98 24.57 -5.00
CA LEU A 252 15.61 23.51 -4.07
C LEU A 252 16.49 22.28 -4.26
N GLN A 253 17.01 22.08 -5.48
CA GLN A 253 17.95 21.00 -5.77
C GLN A 253 19.22 21.12 -4.93
N SER A 254 19.74 22.34 -4.70
CA SER A 254 20.91 22.58 -3.85
C SER A 254 20.66 22.22 -2.37
N LYS A 255 19.45 22.47 -1.87
CA LYS A 255 19.05 22.10 -0.50
C LYS A 255 18.88 20.58 -0.36
N LEU A 256 18.29 19.92 -1.37
CA LEU A 256 18.16 18.48 -1.40
C LEU A 256 19.51 17.77 -1.46
N LEU A 257 20.47 18.30 -2.25
CA LEU A 257 21.84 17.80 -2.31
C LEU A 257 22.49 17.79 -0.92
N ARG A 258 22.33 18.87 -0.16
CA ARG A 258 22.86 18.95 1.21
C ARG A 258 22.27 17.87 2.11
N VAL A 259 20.96 17.60 2.02
CA VAL A 259 20.33 16.48 2.76
C VAL A 259 20.99 15.16 2.42
N LEU A 260 21.22 14.88 1.12
CA LEU A 260 21.82 13.63 0.65
C LEU A 260 23.29 13.46 1.05
N GLU A 261 24.04 14.54 1.23
CA GLU A 261 25.47 14.50 1.56
C GLU A 261 25.73 14.50 3.06
N THR A 262 25.02 15.36 3.80
CA THR A 262 25.33 15.63 5.21
C THR A 262 24.26 15.10 6.18
N ASN A 263 23.13 14.62 5.66
CA ASN A 263 21.94 14.30 6.47
C ASN A 263 21.46 15.49 7.32
N GLU A 264 21.64 16.72 6.79
CA GLU A 264 21.24 17.95 7.47
C GLU A 264 20.61 18.92 6.48
N PHE A 265 19.68 19.73 6.97
CA PHE A 265 19.12 20.86 6.24
C PHE A 265 18.82 22.03 7.17
N ILE A 266 18.52 23.19 6.58
CA ILE A 266 18.12 24.39 7.31
C ILE A 266 16.69 24.75 6.89
N LYS A 267 15.79 24.95 7.88
CA LYS A 267 14.41 25.41 7.64
C LYS A 267 14.40 26.83 7.05
N VAL A 268 13.34 27.13 6.34
CA VAL A 268 13.15 28.50 5.82
C VAL A 268 13.06 29.49 6.98
N GLY A 269 13.92 30.54 6.95
CA GLY A 269 13.98 31.53 8.03
C GLY A 269 14.72 31.09 9.30
N ASP A 270 15.39 29.93 9.29
CA ASP A 270 16.24 29.47 10.39
C ASP A 270 17.73 29.57 10.03
N THR A 271 18.59 29.51 11.02
CA THR A 271 20.07 29.48 10.86
C THR A 271 20.66 28.16 11.39
N LYS A 272 19.89 27.39 12.14
CA LYS A 272 20.35 26.14 12.76
C LYS A 272 20.12 24.96 11.85
N PRO A 273 21.11 24.07 11.64
CA PRO A 273 20.92 22.83 10.90
C PRO A 273 20.05 21.86 11.70
N THR A 274 19.17 21.17 11.00
CA THR A 274 18.35 20.07 11.50
C THR A 274 18.89 18.76 10.95
N LYS A 275 19.25 17.81 11.83
CA LYS A 275 19.71 16.47 11.45
C LYS A 275 18.53 15.54 11.17
N VAL A 276 18.67 14.72 10.15
CA VAL A 276 17.66 13.74 9.74
C VAL A 276 18.30 12.44 9.26
N ASN A 277 17.56 11.35 9.33
CA ASN A 277 17.95 10.06 8.76
C ASN A 277 16.82 9.57 7.86
N VAL A 278 16.82 9.98 6.60
CA VAL A 278 15.78 9.68 5.65
C VAL A 278 16.33 8.91 4.45
N ARG A 279 15.65 7.81 4.05
CA ARG A 279 15.91 7.16 2.77
C ARG A 279 15.19 7.91 1.67
N ILE A 280 15.86 8.23 0.57
CA ILE A 280 15.27 8.93 -0.57
C ILE A 280 15.09 7.97 -1.74
N ILE A 281 13.88 7.95 -2.30
CA ILE A 281 13.55 7.32 -3.58
C ILE A 281 13.03 8.44 -4.48
N THR A 282 13.52 8.52 -5.72
CA THR A 282 13.09 9.54 -6.68
C THR A 282 12.49 8.90 -7.91
N ALA A 283 11.64 9.64 -8.62
CA ALA A 283 11.10 9.21 -9.89
C ALA A 283 11.02 10.37 -10.88
N THR A 284 11.19 10.07 -12.16
CA THR A 284 10.96 11.02 -13.24
C THR A 284 10.66 10.31 -14.56
N ASN A 285 9.96 11.01 -15.45
CA ASN A 285 9.77 10.62 -16.85
C ASN A 285 10.67 11.46 -17.79
N ARG A 286 11.38 12.46 -17.26
CA ARG A 286 12.26 13.35 -18.03
C ARG A 286 13.64 12.73 -18.21
N ASP A 287 14.28 13.14 -19.31
CA ASP A 287 15.69 12.93 -19.56
C ASP A 287 16.51 13.96 -18.77
N LEU A 288 17.00 13.55 -17.58
CA LEU A 288 17.75 14.45 -16.71
C LEU A 288 19.08 14.89 -17.30
N GLU A 289 19.72 14.12 -18.18
CA GLU A 289 20.97 14.52 -18.83
C GLU A 289 20.72 15.71 -19.76
N LYS A 290 19.60 15.70 -20.46
CA LYS A 290 19.17 16.86 -21.28
C LYS A 290 18.82 18.05 -20.41
N GLU A 291 18.11 17.86 -19.29
CA GLU A 291 17.77 18.95 -18.36
C GLU A 291 19.05 19.58 -17.73
N ILE A 292 20.12 18.78 -17.54
CA ILE A 292 21.44 19.27 -17.11
C ILE A 292 22.06 20.16 -18.19
N GLN A 293 22.04 19.74 -19.45
CA GLN A 293 22.57 20.55 -20.57
C GLN A 293 21.83 21.86 -20.73
N GLU A 294 20.53 21.89 -20.45
CA GLU A 294 19.68 23.07 -20.48
C GLU A 294 19.81 23.94 -19.21
N GLY A 295 20.62 23.54 -18.21
CA GLY A 295 20.80 24.27 -16.96
C GLY A 295 19.62 24.22 -16.00
N LYS A 296 18.65 23.31 -16.22
CA LYS A 296 17.44 23.15 -15.41
C LYS A 296 17.63 22.16 -14.26
N PHE A 297 18.60 21.25 -14.39
CA PHE A 297 18.94 20.27 -13.37
C PHE A 297 20.43 20.31 -13.05
N ARG A 298 20.79 20.17 -11.77
CA ARG A 298 22.20 20.22 -11.33
C ARG A 298 22.85 18.86 -11.55
N GLN A 299 24.05 18.89 -12.12
CA GLN A 299 24.85 17.70 -12.37
C GLN A 299 25.30 16.98 -11.09
N ASP A 300 25.65 17.75 -10.04
CA ASP A 300 26.06 17.20 -8.74
C ASP A 300 24.92 16.43 -8.06
N LEU A 301 23.71 16.97 -8.08
CA LEU A 301 22.52 16.29 -7.56
C LEU A 301 22.22 15.02 -8.38
N PHE A 302 22.31 15.09 -9.71
CA PHE A 302 22.08 13.92 -10.57
C PHE A 302 22.96 12.74 -10.16
N TYR A 303 24.28 12.93 -10.01
CA TYR A 303 25.17 11.84 -9.61
C TYR A 303 24.88 11.31 -8.20
N ARG A 304 24.35 12.13 -7.31
CA ARG A 304 23.98 11.69 -5.97
C ARG A 304 22.65 10.93 -5.92
N LEU A 305 21.73 11.21 -6.85
CA LEU A 305 20.45 10.51 -6.99
C LEU A 305 20.59 9.24 -7.85
N ASN A 306 21.42 9.27 -8.89
CA ASN A 306 21.59 8.20 -9.87
C ASN A 306 22.59 7.12 -9.38
N VAL A 307 22.48 6.70 -8.10
CA VAL A 307 23.32 5.63 -7.53
C VAL A 307 22.79 4.25 -7.93
N PHE A 308 21.48 4.07 -7.88
CA PHE A 308 20.82 2.84 -8.29
C PHE A 308 19.55 3.16 -9.08
N THR A 309 19.59 2.86 -10.37
CA THR A 309 18.51 3.19 -11.29
C THR A 309 17.73 1.94 -11.69
N ILE A 310 16.39 2.08 -11.67
CA ILE A 310 15.46 1.04 -12.15
C ILE A 310 14.61 1.66 -13.26
N TYR A 311 14.67 1.06 -14.45
CA TYR A 311 13.84 1.43 -15.59
C TYR A 311 12.54 0.65 -15.58
N LEU A 312 11.41 1.35 -15.56
CA LEU A 312 10.09 0.75 -15.64
C LEU A 312 9.61 0.75 -17.08
N PRO A 313 9.33 -0.43 -17.65
CA PRO A 313 8.94 -0.56 -19.04
C PRO A 313 7.56 0.07 -19.30
N ALA A 314 7.39 0.67 -20.47
CA ALA A 314 6.09 1.12 -20.95
C ALA A 314 5.16 -0.08 -21.16
N LEU A 315 3.85 0.13 -21.03
CA LEU A 315 2.87 -0.96 -21.13
C LEU A 315 2.85 -1.60 -22.53
N ARG A 316 3.12 -0.82 -23.59
CA ARG A 316 3.25 -1.31 -24.97
C ARG A 316 4.41 -2.31 -25.17
N ASP A 317 5.45 -2.25 -24.31
CA ASP A 317 6.62 -3.12 -24.36
C ASP A 317 6.40 -4.42 -23.58
N ARG A 318 5.33 -4.47 -22.76
CA ARG A 318 4.92 -5.63 -21.98
C ARG A 318 3.48 -6.06 -22.23
N LYS A 319 3.09 -6.15 -23.51
CA LYS A 319 1.71 -6.47 -23.93
C LYS A 319 1.15 -7.75 -23.32
N LYS A 320 2.03 -8.73 -23.01
CA LYS A 320 1.62 -9.99 -22.36
C LYS A 320 1.03 -9.79 -20.96
N ASP A 321 1.34 -8.67 -20.30
CA ASP A 321 0.84 -8.36 -18.96
C ASP A 321 -0.54 -7.70 -19.00
N ILE A 322 -0.97 -7.16 -20.15
CA ILE A 322 -2.24 -6.43 -20.30
C ILE A 322 -3.45 -7.29 -19.89
N PRO A 323 -3.61 -8.54 -20.35
CA PRO A 323 -4.78 -9.36 -19.96
C PRO A 323 -4.84 -9.64 -18.44
N LEU A 324 -3.68 -9.86 -17.81
CA LEU A 324 -3.58 -10.06 -16.36
C LEU A 324 -4.01 -8.81 -15.60
N MET A 325 -3.47 -7.64 -15.98
CA MET A 325 -3.81 -6.36 -15.37
C MET A 325 -5.27 -5.98 -15.60
N ALA A 326 -5.78 -6.16 -16.81
CA ALA A 326 -7.17 -5.86 -17.15
C ALA A 326 -8.14 -6.70 -16.29
N ARG A 327 -7.86 -7.99 -16.12
CA ARG A 327 -8.67 -8.89 -15.28
C ARG A 327 -8.65 -8.42 -13.82
N HIS A 328 -7.47 -8.14 -13.28
CA HIS A 328 -7.32 -7.65 -11.92
C HIS A 328 -8.09 -6.34 -11.68
N PHE A 329 -7.98 -5.38 -12.57
CA PHE A 329 -8.74 -4.12 -12.44
C PHE A 329 -10.25 -4.34 -12.60
N MET A 330 -10.67 -5.20 -13.52
CA MET A 330 -12.08 -5.56 -13.67
C MET A 330 -12.65 -6.13 -12.36
N GLU A 331 -11.95 -7.07 -11.72
CA GLU A 331 -12.39 -7.67 -10.46
C GLU A 331 -12.51 -6.62 -9.33
N ILE A 332 -11.50 -5.73 -9.21
CA ILE A 332 -11.52 -4.64 -8.22
C ILE A 332 -12.72 -3.71 -8.46
N PHE A 333 -12.94 -3.29 -9.71
CA PHE A 333 -14.00 -2.32 -9.99
C PHE A 333 -15.38 -2.98 -9.95
N ALA A 334 -15.54 -4.23 -10.38
CA ALA A 334 -16.78 -4.99 -10.22
C ALA A 334 -17.21 -5.09 -8.75
N GLN A 335 -16.26 -5.38 -7.85
CA GLN A 335 -16.51 -5.36 -6.41
C GLN A 335 -16.91 -3.98 -5.89
N LYS A 336 -16.16 -2.93 -6.26
CA LYS A 336 -16.42 -1.55 -5.79
C LYS A 336 -17.75 -1.00 -6.24
N THR A 337 -18.18 -1.32 -7.46
CA THR A 337 -19.42 -0.83 -8.06
C THR A 337 -20.60 -1.77 -7.85
N ASN A 338 -20.37 -2.91 -7.19
CA ASN A 338 -21.36 -3.98 -7.01
C ASN A 338 -21.97 -4.47 -8.35
N GLN A 339 -21.15 -4.48 -9.41
CA GLN A 339 -21.52 -4.96 -10.73
C GLN A 339 -21.24 -6.48 -10.85
N LYS A 340 -22.07 -7.18 -11.64
CA LYS A 340 -21.93 -8.64 -11.85
C LYS A 340 -21.02 -8.98 -13.03
N VAL A 341 -20.00 -8.16 -13.28
CA VAL A 341 -19.05 -8.37 -14.38
C VAL A 341 -18.02 -9.43 -13.93
N THR A 342 -17.90 -10.51 -14.70
CA THR A 342 -17.02 -11.65 -14.38
C THR A 342 -16.07 -12.00 -15.53
N GLY A 343 -16.22 -11.38 -16.72
CA GLY A 343 -15.45 -11.70 -17.89
C GLY A 343 -15.23 -10.52 -18.84
N MET A 344 -14.37 -10.79 -19.82
CA MET A 344 -14.08 -9.88 -20.94
C MET A 344 -14.13 -10.69 -22.23
N SER A 345 -14.79 -10.19 -23.26
CA SER A 345 -14.84 -10.83 -24.57
C SER A 345 -13.45 -10.87 -25.20
N LYS A 346 -13.26 -11.82 -26.12
CA LYS A 346 -11.99 -11.94 -26.85
C LYS A 346 -11.70 -10.67 -27.64
N ASP A 347 -12.69 -10.09 -28.27
CA ASP A 347 -12.56 -8.89 -29.07
C ASP A 347 -12.20 -7.67 -28.22
N PHE A 348 -12.74 -7.57 -27.00
CA PHE A 348 -12.36 -6.56 -26.02
C PHE A 348 -10.86 -6.66 -25.67
N LEU A 349 -10.38 -7.87 -25.32
CA LEU A 349 -8.98 -8.11 -25.00
C LEU A 349 -8.05 -7.83 -26.18
N ASP A 350 -8.43 -8.23 -27.38
CA ASP A 350 -7.65 -7.97 -28.59
C ASP A 350 -7.49 -6.48 -28.85
N ARG A 351 -8.50 -5.67 -28.58
CA ARG A 351 -8.39 -4.21 -28.66
C ARG A 351 -7.41 -3.66 -27.64
N LEU A 352 -7.48 -4.13 -26.41
CA LEU A 352 -6.52 -3.70 -25.37
C LEU A 352 -5.08 -4.03 -25.75
N MET A 353 -4.81 -5.22 -26.31
CA MET A 353 -3.44 -5.63 -26.68
C MET A 353 -2.85 -4.85 -27.88
N HIS A 354 -3.68 -4.27 -28.73
CA HIS A 354 -3.23 -3.53 -29.91
C HIS A 354 -3.10 -2.02 -29.67
N HIS A 355 -3.57 -1.51 -28.55
CA HIS A 355 -3.47 -0.09 -28.22
C HIS A 355 -2.04 0.33 -27.81
N GLU A 356 -1.68 1.58 -28.06
CA GLU A 356 -0.34 2.15 -27.80
C GLU A 356 -0.08 2.45 -26.32
N TRP A 357 -1.11 2.66 -25.54
CA TRP A 357 -1.05 2.95 -24.10
C TRP A 357 -0.13 4.11 -23.74
N LYS A 358 -0.35 5.29 -24.30
CA LYS A 358 0.44 6.50 -23.98
C LYS A 358 0.39 6.89 -22.50
N GLY A 359 -0.73 6.64 -21.82
CA GLY A 359 -0.89 6.81 -20.37
C GLY A 359 -0.60 5.55 -19.55
N ASN A 360 -0.05 4.50 -20.19
CA ASN A 360 0.40 3.25 -19.57
C ASN A 360 -0.68 2.58 -18.69
N VAL A 361 -0.29 2.09 -17.51
CA VAL A 361 -1.18 1.38 -16.57
C VAL A 361 -2.29 2.29 -16.03
N ARG A 362 -2.02 3.59 -15.89
CA ARG A 362 -3.03 4.56 -15.44
C ARG A 362 -4.18 4.67 -16.45
N GLU A 363 -3.85 4.71 -17.73
CA GLU A 363 -4.84 4.74 -18.83
C GLU A 363 -5.63 3.43 -18.88
N LEU A 364 -4.95 2.28 -18.84
CA LEU A 364 -5.60 0.96 -18.78
C LEU A 364 -6.59 0.86 -17.62
N LYS A 365 -6.17 1.25 -16.43
CA LYS A 365 -7.01 1.24 -15.24
C LYS A 365 -8.28 2.07 -15.42
N ASN A 366 -8.16 3.29 -15.95
CA ASN A 366 -9.29 4.20 -16.16
C ASN A 366 -10.26 3.64 -17.23
N ILE A 367 -9.73 3.02 -18.28
CA ILE A 367 -10.56 2.40 -19.33
C ILE A 367 -11.35 1.22 -18.78
N ILE A 368 -10.71 0.34 -17.99
CA ILE A 368 -11.41 -0.79 -17.38
C ILE A 368 -12.45 -0.31 -16.36
N GLU A 369 -12.13 0.68 -15.53
CA GLU A 369 -13.09 1.28 -14.59
C GLU A 369 -14.33 1.79 -15.30
N ARG A 370 -14.15 2.58 -16.36
CA ARG A 370 -15.25 3.07 -17.19
C ARG A 370 -16.06 1.93 -17.84
N ALA A 371 -15.38 0.92 -18.38
CA ALA A 371 -16.03 -0.22 -19.01
C ALA A 371 -16.92 -0.98 -18.02
N VAL A 372 -16.44 -1.22 -16.80
CA VAL A 372 -17.21 -1.87 -15.74
C VAL A 372 -18.44 -1.04 -15.34
N ILE A 373 -18.31 0.28 -15.23
CA ILE A 373 -19.44 1.18 -14.92
C ILE A 373 -20.52 1.14 -16.01
N LEU A 374 -20.12 1.04 -17.27
CA LEU A 374 -21.04 1.03 -18.42
C LEU A 374 -21.66 -0.35 -18.69
N ALA A 375 -21.07 -1.40 -18.14
CA ALA A 375 -21.53 -2.76 -18.38
C ALA A 375 -22.92 -3.01 -17.77
N SER A 376 -23.84 -3.53 -18.58
CA SER A 376 -25.17 -3.96 -18.15
C SER A 376 -25.29 -5.48 -17.96
N GLY A 377 -24.25 -6.24 -18.34
CA GLY A 377 -24.19 -7.70 -18.32
C GLY A 377 -23.02 -8.24 -17.50
N SER A 378 -22.73 -9.52 -17.66
CA SER A 378 -21.64 -10.22 -16.97
C SER A 378 -20.29 -10.16 -17.70
N GLU A 379 -20.23 -9.58 -18.90
CA GLU A 379 -19.04 -9.57 -19.75
C GLU A 379 -18.80 -8.17 -20.31
N LEU A 380 -17.52 -7.74 -20.31
CA LEU A 380 -17.11 -6.53 -20.98
C LEU A 380 -16.92 -6.78 -22.47
N ASP A 381 -17.51 -5.94 -23.31
CA ASP A 381 -17.43 -6.02 -24.76
C ASP A 381 -16.96 -4.69 -25.38
N ILE A 382 -16.66 -4.70 -26.69
CA ILE A 382 -16.13 -3.56 -27.45
C ILE A 382 -16.97 -2.28 -27.24
N GLU A 383 -18.27 -2.40 -27.10
CA GLU A 383 -19.17 -1.26 -26.90
C GLU A 383 -18.89 -0.48 -25.59
N HIS A 384 -18.28 -1.13 -24.60
CA HIS A 384 -17.89 -0.49 -23.34
C HIS A 384 -16.56 0.25 -23.41
N LEU A 385 -15.79 0.06 -24.51
CA LEU A 385 -14.53 0.79 -24.74
C LEU A 385 -14.79 2.23 -25.19
N PRO A 386 -13.84 3.15 -24.96
CA PRO A 386 -13.83 4.45 -25.63
C PRO A 386 -13.83 4.31 -27.17
N ILE A 387 -14.39 5.29 -27.86
CA ILE A 387 -14.53 5.25 -29.31
C ILE A 387 -13.21 5.02 -30.04
N ASP A 388 -12.14 5.63 -29.54
CA ASP A 388 -10.79 5.50 -30.09
C ASP A 388 -10.25 4.06 -30.07
N LEU A 389 -10.66 3.24 -29.09
CA LEU A 389 -10.33 1.82 -29.02
C LEU A 389 -11.33 0.92 -29.78
N GLN A 390 -12.54 1.41 -30.08
CA GLN A 390 -13.52 0.64 -30.86
C GLN A 390 -13.15 0.59 -32.35
N VAL A 391 -12.42 1.60 -32.82
CA VAL A 391 -12.01 1.73 -34.23
C VAL A 391 -10.62 1.12 -34.40
N THR A 392 -10.46 0.21 -35.35
CA THR A 392 -9.14 -0.37 -35.69
C THR A 392 -8.28 0.71 -36.34
N ALA A 393 -7.00 0.83 -35.91
CA ALA A 393 -6.06 1.71 -36.59
C ALA A 393 -5.94 1.35 -38.11
N PRO A 394 -5.78 2.30 -39.00
CA PRO A 394 -5.70 2.06 -40.45
C PRO A 394 -4.38 1.34 -40.78
N GLY A 395 -4.43 0.01 -40.89
CA GLY A 395 -3.24 -0.81 -41.20
C GLY A 395 -3.48 -2.24 -41.67
N GLN A 396 -4.62 -2.86 -41.34
CA GLN A 396 -4.97 -4.21 -41.80
C GLN A 396 -6.47 -4.31 -42.05
N HIS A 397 -6.86 -4.23 -43.30
CA HIS A 397 -8.21 -4.25 -43.87
C HIS A 397 -8.99 -2.95 -43.73
N GLY A 398 -9.08 -2.14 -44.79
CA GLY A 398 -10.05 -1.10 -45.14
C GLY A 398 -10.58 -0.29 -43.92
N GLY A 399 -9.67 0.42 -43.17
CA GLY A 399 -9.97 0.88 -41.82
C GLY A 399 -10.75 2.19 -41.79
N LEU A 400 -11.69 2.22 -40.88
CA LEU A 400 -12.43 3.40 -40.44
C LEU A 400 -11.49 4.32 -39.65
N SER A 401 -11.35 5.59 -40.01
CA SER A 401 -10.60 6.60 -39.24
C SER A 401 -11.53 7.38 -38.33
N ALA A 402 -11.13 7.59 -37.07
CA ALA A 402 -11.89 8.44 -36.14
C ALA A 402 -11.94 9.92 -36.58
N PHE A 403 -11.06 10.31 -37.50
CA PHE A 403 -10.97 11.67 -38.06
C PHE A 403 -11.65 11.80 -39.45
N ASP A 404 -12.13 10.69 -40.01
CA ASP A 404 -12.84 10.66 -41.24
C ASP A 404 -14.36 10.62 -41.01
N LEU A 405 -15.08 11.59 -41.58
CA LEU A 405 -16.52 11.75 -41.38
C LEU A 405 -17.30 10.50 -41.83
N ALA A 406 -16.88 9.86 -42.93
CA ALA A 406 -17.52 8.65 -43.46
C ALA A 406 -17.38 7.47 -42.47
N SER A 407 -16.26 7.36 -41.81
CA SER A 407 -16.01 6.34 -40.76
C SER A 407 -16.89 6.53 -39.53
N VAL A 408 -17.02 7.78 -39.07
CA VAL A 408 -17.89 8.12 -37.93
C VAL A 408 -19.37 7.89 -38.31
N GLU A 409 -19.76 8.29 -39.47
CA GLU A 409 -21.11 8.11 -40.00
C GLU A 409 -21.45 6.62 -40.12
N LYS A 410 -20.57 5.79 -40.66
CA LYS A 410 -20.72 4.34 -40.75
C LYS A 410 -20.97 3.72 -39.39
N LEU A 411 -20.13 4.03 -38.39
CA LEU A 411 -20.25 3.53 -37.01
C LEU A 411 -21.56 3.96 -36.36
N HIS A 412 -21.96 5.21 -36.56
CA HIS A 412 -23.19 5.72 -35.98
C HIS A 412 -24.43 5.04 -36.58
N ILE A 413 -24.45 4.87 -37.88
CA ILE A 413 -25.52 4.12 -38.58
C ILE A 413 -25.57 2.67 -38.09
N GLN A 414 -24.44 2.00 -37.99
CA GLN A 414 -24.36 0.62 -37.45
C GLN A 414 -24.92 0.50 -36.04
N ARG A 415 -24.59 1.45 -35.16
CA ARG A 415 -25.11 1.48 -33.78
C ARG A 415 -26.63 1.60 -33.74
N VAL A 416 -27.17 2.53 -34.51
CA VAL A 416 -28.61 2.75 -34.54
C VAL A 416 -29.33 1.55 -35.15
N LEU A 417 -28.77 0.91 -36.17
CA LEU A 417 -29.31 -0.33 -36.75
C LEU A 417 -29.31 -1.48 -35.73
N ASN A 418 -28.24 -1.61 -34.93
CA ASN A 418 -28.18 -2.62 -33.87
C ASN A 418 -29.21 -2.32 -32.78
N HIS A 419 -29.34 -1.05 -32.36
CA HIS A 419 -30.33 -0.63 -31.35
C HIS A 419 -31.77 -0.93 -31.78
N THR A 420 -32.08 -0.70 -33.04
CA THR A 420 -33.41 -0.97 -33.64
C THR A 420 -33.58 -2.40 -34.11
N LYS A 421 -32.65 -3.31 -33.76
CA LYS A 421 -32.67 -4.72 -34.18
C LYS A 421 -32.92 -4.93 -35.67
N GLY A 422 -32.31 -4.08 -36.48
CA GLY A 422 -32.45 -4.11 -37.97
C GLY A 422 -33.68 -3.41 -38.52
N ASN A 423 -34.53 -2.79 -37.71
CA ASN A 423 -35.68 -2.01 -38.19
C ASN A 423 -35.23 -0.69 -38.85
N LYS A 424 -35.09 -0.72 -40.17
CA LYS A 424 -34.57 0.39 -41.00
C LYS A 424 -35.46 1.63 -40.95
N THR A 425 -36.77 1.46 -40.80
CA THR A 425 -37.71 2.60 -40.72
C THR A 425 -37.55 3.34 -39.39
N GLU A 426 -37.39 2.64 -38.30
CA GLU A 426 -37.15 3.21 -37.01
C GLU A 426 -35.73 3.81 -36.89
N ALA A 427 -34.74 3.13 -37.45
CA ALA A 427 -33.36 3.62 -37.54
C ALA A 427 -33.28 4.94 -38.32
N ALA A 428 -33.98 5.07 -39.46
CA ALA A 428 -34.03 6.31 -40.24
C ALA A 428 -34.62 7.48 -39.44
N LYS A 429 -35.68 7.21 -38.64
CA LYS A 429 -36.27 8.23 -37.75
C LYS A 429 -35.30 8.66 -36.65
N LEU A 430 -34.61 7.71 -35.99
CA LEU A 430 -33.62 8.01 -34.93
C LEU A 430 -32.41 8.79 -35.49
N LEU A 431 -31.97 8.47 -36.69
CA LEU A 431 -30.87 9.14 -37.38
C LEU A 431 -31.29 10.51 -37.99
N ASN A 432 -32.57 10.83 -37.94
CA ASN A 432 -33.15 12.02 -38.59
C ASN A 432 -32.79 12.16 -40.09
N ILE A 433 -32.79 11.03 -40.83
CA ILE A 433 -32.52 10.97 -42.25
C ILE A 433 -33.66 10.26 -43.01
N GLY A 434 -33.78 10.53 -44.31
CA GLY A 434 -34.75 9.83 -45.15
C GLY A 434 -34.43 8.33 -45.27
N LEU A 435 -35.46 7.49 -45.29
CA LEU A 435 -35.32 6.05 -45.43
C LEU A 435 -34.49 5.64 -46.66
N THR A 436 -34.67 6.33 -47.79
CA THR A 436 -33.89 6.14 -49.02
C THR A 436 -32.41 6.49 -48.84
N THR A 437 -32.12 7.52 -48.05
CA THR A 437 -30.75 7.89 -47.67
C THR A 437 -30.09 6.83 -46.82
N LEU A 438 -30.85 6.26 -45.87
CA LEU A 438 -30.34 5.17 -45.01
C LEU A 438 -30.03 3.94 -45.87
N TYR A 439 -30.89 3.52 -46.78
CA TYR A 439 -30.61 2.40 -47.69
C TYR A 439 -29.33 2.62 -48.49
N ARG A 440 -29.18 3.80 -49.11
CA ARG A 440 -27.98 4.14 -49.87
C ARG A 440 -26.72 4.06 -49.01
N LYS A 441 -26.77 4.55 -47.76
CA LYS A 441 -25.66 4.52 -46.81
C LYS A 441 -25.33 3.10 -46.33
N ILE A 442 -26.34 2.25 -46.15
CA ILE A 442 -26.15 0.83 -45.83
C ILE A 442 -25.40 0.11 -46.95
N ASP A 443 -25.78 0.37 -48.22
CA ASP A 443 -25.11 -0.21 -49.40
C ASP A 443 -23.69 0.36 -49.59
N GLU A 444 -23.53 1.65 -49.46
CA GLU A 444 -22.25 2.36 -49.61
C GLU A 444 -21.20 1.86 -48.56
N TYR A 445 -21.63 1.63 -47.33
CA TYR A 445 -20.76 1.21 -46.24
C TYR A 445 -20.71 -0.32 -46.04
N GLY A 446 -21.44 -1.08 -46.83
CA GLY A 446 -21.49 -2.55 -46.71
C GLY A 446 -22.04 -3.04 -45.38
N LEU A 447 -23.03 -2.35 -44.81
CA LEU A 447 -23.64 -2.67 -43.54
C LEU A 447 -24.73 -3.75 -43.74
N GLY A 448 -24.32 -5.02 -43.82
CA GLY A 448 -25.25 -6.16 -43.86
C GLY A 448 -25.62 -6.65 -42.47
N PHE A 449 -26.93 -6.78 -42.16
CA PHE A 449 -27.38 -7.60 -41.05
C PHE A 449 -27.20 -9.07 -41.47
N ARG A 450 -26.41 -9.85 -40.75
CA ARG A 450 -26.52 -11.30 -40.77
C ARG A 450 -27.70 -11.65 -39.87
N ASP A 451 -28.76 -12.21 -40.46
CA ASP A 451 -29.91 -12.77 -39.75
C ASP A 451 -29.47 -13.81 -38.71
#